data_2ab0f93ea2ad2b45939d8191dda499f4
#
_entry.id   2ab0f93ea2ad2b45939d8191dda499f4
#
_cell.length_a   1.000
_cell.length_b   1.000
_cell.length_c   1.000
_cell.angle_alpha   90.00
_cell.angle_beta   90.00
_cell.angle_gamma   90.00
#
_symmetry.space_group_name_H-M   'P 1'
#
loop_
_entity.id
_entity.type
_entity.pdbx_description
1 polymer ?
#
loop_
_entity_poly.entity_id
_entity_poly.type
_entity_poly.pdbx_seq_one_letter_code
_entity_poly.pdbx_strand_id
1 'polypeptide(L)'
;MLLQLDFEQVRDLLRAFHTLTGLRIVIFDDACREVIAWPADHGPLCACLKSHQATKELCRQSDAAAFERCRKTGKLTITHCHAGLVEATAPIYDRGLIIGYFMFGQLTDRQDRQALVREFCRKFARLNVDLPDPNTDEAANSIQYRSLAEIRAAAKILEALTSYVLLHHLVTVRHERLVNQIDQYISEHVSGQIAAADLCQALGIGRTRLYELTRQYLGMGLAAYVT
;
A
#
# COMPACT_ATOMS: atom_id res chain seq x y z
N MET A 1 -9.06 4.74 8.91
CA MET A 1 -8.66 5.23 7.58
C MET A 1 -8.79 6.74 7.56
N LEU A 2 -7.66 7.43 7.51
CA LEU A 2 -7.59 8.91 7.43
C LEU A 2 -7.84 9.41 6.00
N LEU A 3 -7.69 8.54 5.03
CA LEU A 3 -7.73 8.83 3.61
C LEU A 3 -9.17 9.03 3.12
N GLN A 4 -9.43 10.15 2.47
CA GLN A 4 -10.65 10.42 1.70
C GLN A 4 -10.26 10.50 0.22
N LEU A 5 -11.00 9.81 -0.64
CA LEU A 5 -10.74 9.71 -2.05
C LEU A 5 -11.92 10.24 -2.87
N ASP A 6 -11.62 10.96 -3.93
CA ASP A 6 -12.53 11.06 -5.07
C ASP A 6 -12.40 9.77 -5.89
N PHE A 7 -13.27 8.80 -5.59
CA PHE A 7 -13.19 7.46 -6.17
C PHE A 7 -13.34 7.43 -7.69
N GLU A 8 -14.07 8.34 -8.27
CA GLU A 8 -14.29 8.39 -9.72
C GLU A 8 -13.01 8.86 -10.42
N GLN A 9 -12.51 10.03 -10.04
CA GLN A 9 -11.29 10.58 -10.65
C GLN A 9 -10.05 9.72 -10.36
N VAL A 10 -9.93 9.17 -9.15
CA VAL A 10 -8.84 8.25 -8.81
C VAL A 10 -8.91 6.99 -9.66
N ARG A 11 -10.10 6.40 -9.85
CA ARG A 11 -10.26 5.22 -10.70
C ARG A 11 -9.85 5.49 -12.14
N ASP A 12 -10.22 6.64 -12.68
CA ASP A 12 -9.83 7.05 -14.03
C ASP A 12 -8.31 7.21 -14.17
N LEU A 13 -7.66 7.77 -13.15
CA LEU A 13 -6.21 7.89 -13.11
C LEU A 13 -5.51 6.51 -13.09
N LEU A 14 -6.00 5.58 -12.23
CA LEU A 14 -5.45 4.22 -12.17
C LEU A 14 -5.67 3.47 -13.49
N ARG A 15 -6.84 3.65 -14.12
CA ARG A 15 -7.15 3.08 -15.42
C ARG A 15 -6.21 3.61 -16.51
N ALA A 16 -5.96 4.92 -16.53
CA ALA A 16 -5.04 5.54 -17.47
C ALA A 16 -3.60 5.00 -17.31
N PHE A 17 -3.12 4.89 -16.07
CA PHE A 17 -1.81 4.27 -15.78
C PHE A 17 -1.74 2.83 -16.29
N HIS A 18 -2.76 2.02 -15.99
CA HIS A 18 -2.84 0.64 -16.44
C HIS A 18 -2.90 0.55 -17.98
N THR A 19 -3.70 1.38 -18.64
CA THR A 19 -3.81 1.40 -20.10
C THR A 19 -2.46 1.69 -20.75
N LEU A 20 -1.67 2.60 -20.18
CA LEU A 20 -0.35 2.97 -20.68
C LEU A 20 0.70 1.90 -20.43
N THR A 21 0.71 1.31 -19.24
CA THR A 21 1.80 0.44 -18.76
C THR A 21 1.47 -1.05 -18.81
N GLY A 22 0.19 -1.40 -18.78
CA GLY A 22 -0.32 -2.75 -18.56
C GLY A 22 -0.22 -3.23 -17.12
N LEU A 23 0.35 -2.44 -16.20
CA LEU A 23 0.62 -2.85 -14.83
C LEU A 23 -0.59 -2.64 -13.93
N ARG A 24 -0.85 -3.57 -13.01
CA ARG A 24 -1.83 -3.37 -11.94
C ARG A 24 -1.30 -2.33 -10.96
N ILE A 25 -2.13 -1.34 -10.66
CA ILE A 25 -1.80 -0.25 -9.73
C ILE A 25 -2.82 -0.20 -8.60
N VAL A 26 -2.34 0.12 -7.40
CA VAL A 26 -3.12 0.07 -6.15
C VAL A 26 -2.81 1.29 -5.30
N ILE A 27 -3.83 1.80 -4.61
CA ILE A 27 -3.67 2.74 -3.49
C ILE A 27 -3.93 1.98 -2.19
N PHE A 28 -2.98 2.10 -1.26
CA PHE A 28 -3.11 1.64 0.12
C PHE A 28 -3.24 2.82 1.06
N ASP A 29 -3.98 2.64 2.16
CA ASP A 29 -4.05 3.62 3.24
C ASP A 29 -2.80 3.58 4.15
N ASP A 30 -2.75 4.44 5.14
CA ASP A 30 -1.67 4.53 6.12
C ASP A 30 -1.57 3.28 7.02
N ALA A 31 -2.62 2.47 7.10
CA ALA A 31 -2.64 1.17 7.78
C ALA A 31 -2.31 0.00 6.84
N CYS A 32 -1.80 0.29 5.63
CA CYS A 32 -1.42 -0.71 4.62
C CYS A 32 -2.58 -1.59 4.13
N ARG A 33 -3.80 -1.06 4.12
CA ARG A 33 -4.99 -1.74 3.57
C ARG A 33 -5.23 -1.23 2.16
N GLU A 34 -5.51 -2.15 1.24
CA GLU A 34 -5.90 -1.82 -0.13
C GLU A 34 -7.21 -1.02 -0.12
N VAL A 35 -7.22 0.16 -0.74
CA VAL A 35 -8.37 1.06 -0.81
C VAL A 35 -9.02 0.99 -2.17
N ILE A 36 -8.22 1.06 -3.23
CA ILE A 36 -8.67 0.98 -4.61
C ILE A 36 -7.54 0.44 -5.48
N ALA A 37 -7.90 -0.39 -6.47
CA ALA A 37 -6.96 -0.94 -7.43
C ALA A 37 -7.52 -0.93 -8.85
N TRP A 38 -6.63 -0.93 -9.84
CA TRP A 38 -6.99 -1.15 -11.23
C TRP A 38 -5.93 -2.00 -11.96
N PRO A 39 -6.30 -3.09 -12.64
CA PRO A 39 -7.60 -3.78 -12.52
C PRO A 39 -7.89 -4.19 -11.08
N ALA A 40 -9.18 -4.39 -10.74
CA ALA A 40 -9.58 -4.86 -9.41
C ALA A 40 -9.01 -6.27 -9.13
N ASP A 41 -9.06 -7.13 -10.14
CA ASP A 41 -8.61 -8.51 -10.05
C ASP A 41 -7.08 -8.61 -10.06
N HIS A 42 -6.59 -9.61 -9.35
CA HIS A 42 -5.18 -9.98 -9.36
C HIS A 42 -4.87 -10.83 -10.60
N GLY A 43 -3.62 -10.74 -11.09
CA GLY A 43 -3.12 -11.69 -12.08
C GLY A 43 -3.16 -13.13 -11.51
N PRO A 44 -3.24 -14.17 -12.37
CA PRO A 44 -3.52 -15.55 -11.98
C PRO A 44 -2.61 -16.08 -10.86
N LEU A 45 -1.31 -15.80 -10.91
CA LEU A 45 -0.35 -16.24 -9.91
C LEU A 45 -0.63 -15.61 -8.52
N CYS A 46 -0.90 -14.31 -8.49
CA CYS A 46 -1.22 -13.60 -7.24
C CYS A 46 -2.60 -13.98 -6.71
N ALA A 47 -3.58 -14.23 -7.58
CA ALA A 47 -4.89 -14.74 -7.21
C ALA A 47 -4.78 -16.10 -6.52
N CYS A 48 -3.97 -17.02 -7.08
CA CYS A 48 -3.67 -18.30 -6.47
C CYS A 48 -3.08 -18.14 -5.05
N LEU A 49 -2.06 -17.29 -4.86
CA LEU A 49 -1.47 -17.04 -3.54
C LEU A 49 -2.47 -16.44 -2.54
N LYS A 50 -3.34 -15.55 -3.01
CA LYS A 50 -4.31 -14.86 -2.14
C LYS A 50 -5.53 -15.71 -1.80
N SER A 51 -5.77 -16.80 -2.52
CA SER A 51 -6.85 -17.75 -2.22
C SER A 51 -6.57 -18.62 -0.98
N HIS A 52 -5.30 -18.78 -0.60
CA HIS A 52 -4.91 -19.63 0.50
C HIS A 52 -4.37 -18.83 1.69
N GLN A 53 -4.84 -19.12 2.91
CA GLN A 53 -4.56 -18.29 4.09
C GLN A 53 -3.06 -18.13 4.40
N ALA A 54 -2.28 -19.24 4.32
CA ALA A 54 -0.85 -19.18 4.64
C ALA A 54 -0.07 -18.33 3.64
N THR A 55 -0.35 -18.43 2.35
CA THR A 55 0.31 -17.63 1.31
C THR A 55 -0.19 -16.19 1.29
N LYS A 56 -1.46 -15.96 1.59
CA LYS A 56 -2.03 -14.62 1.78
C LYS A 56 -1.32 -13.85 2.89
N GLU A 57 -0.99 -14.54 3.99
CA GLU A 57 -0.22 -13.94 5.09
C GLU A 57 1.22 -13.59 4.66
N LEU A 58 1.87 -14.43 3.86
CA LEU A 58 3.19 -14.11 3.27
C LEU A 58 3.11 -12.89 2.34
N CYS A 59 2.04 -12.76 1.53
CA CYS A 59 1.81 -11.56 0.73
C CYS A 59 1.72 -10.32 1.64
N ARG A 60 0.89 -10.38 2.70
CA ARG A 60 0.71 -9.27 3.65
C ARG A 60 2.04 -8.86 4.31
N GLN A 61 2.86 -9.82 4.70
CA GLN A 61 4.19 -9.56 5.28
C GLN A 61 5.14 -8.92 4.26
N SER A 62 5.07 -9.35 3.00
CA SER A 62 5.86 -8.78 1.90
C SER A 62 5.48 -7.33 1.66
N ASP A 63 4.17 -7.05 1.55
CA ASP A 63 3.64 -5.69 1.37
C ASP A 63 4.06 -4.80 2.55
N ALA A 64 3.90 -5.29 3.80
CA ALA A 64 4.29 -4.56 5.00
C ALA A 64 5.80 -4.22 5.03
N ALA A 65 6.65 -5.14 4.58
CA ALA A 65 8.10 -4.91 4.47
C ALA A 65 8.42 -3.84 3.40
N ALA A 66 7.71 -3.84 2.28
CA ALA A 66 7.86 -2.83 1.22
C ALA A 66 7.43 -1.44 1.72
N PHE A 67 6.29 -1.33 2.42
CA PHE A 67 5.83 -0.07 3.02
C PHE A 67 6.79 0.44 4.09
N GLU A 68 7.29 -0.44 4.95
CA GLU A 68 8.25 -0.04 5.99
C GLU A 68 9.56 0.47 5.38
N ARG A 69 10.05 -0.16 4.30
CA ARG A 69 11.21 0.33 3.56
C ARG A 69 10.94 1.70 2.93
N CYS A 70 9.79 1.86 2.31
CA CYS A 70 9.34 3.11 1.72
C CYS A 70 9.24 4.22 2.79
N ARG A 71 8.69 3.90 3.97
CA ARG A 71 8.60 4.82 5.12
C ARG A 71 9.98 5.25 5.62
N LYS A 72 10.91 4.31 5.80
CA LYS A 72 12.28 4.60 6.27
C LYS A 72 13.08 5.48 5.32
N THR A 73 12.93 5.25 4.01
CA THR A 73 13.67 6.02 3.00
C THR A 73 13.00 7.35 2.67
N GLY A 74 11.71 7.47 2.92
CA GLY A 74 10.89 8.61 2.50
C GLY A 74 10.73 8.73 0.98
N LYS A 75 11.11 7.70 0.22
CA LYS A 75 11.20 7.72 -1.25
C LYS A 75 10.55 6.49 -1.85
N LEU A 76 10.30 6.57 -3.16
CA LEU A 76 9.92 5.40 -3.94
C LEU A 76 10.95 4.28 -3.79
N THR A 77 10.47 3.06 -3.61
CA THR A 77 11.29 1.84 -3.52
C THR A 77 10.81 0.80 -4.52
N ILE A 78 11.76 0.08 -5.12
CA ILE A 78 11.49 -1.10 -5.96
C ILE A 78 12.01 -2.32 -5.21
N THR A 79 11.16 -3.32 -5.03
CA THR A 79 11.45 -4.53 -4.25
C THR A 79 10.96 -5.77 -4.98
N HIS A 80 11.39 -6.95 -4.51
CA HIS A 80 10.79 -8.22 -4.91
C HIS A 80 9.96 -8.76 -3.75
N CYS A 81 8.74 -9.18 -4.04
CA CYS A 81 7.89 -9.81 -3.04
C CYS A 81 8.35 -11.24 -2.72
N HIS A 82 7.71 -11.86 -1.73
CA HIS A 82 8.05 -13.23 -1.33
C HIS A 82 7.93 -14.26 -2.47
N ALA A 83 7.15 -13.98 -3.51
CA ALA A 83 7.02 -14.85 -4.70
C ALA A 83 8.06 -14.54 -5.80
N GLY A 84 8.95 -13.55 -5.57
CA GLY A 84 9.95 -13.13 -6.55
C GLY A 84 9.43 -12.19 -7.64
N LEU A 85 8.22 -11.65 -7.47
CA LEU A 85 7.67 -10.63 -8.38
C LEU A 85 8.12 -9.24 -7.95
N VAL A 86 8.33 -8.38 -8.94
CA VAL A 86 8.72 -6.98 -8.71
C VAL A 86 7.51 -6.15 -8.27
N GLU A 87 7.75 -5.29 -7.31
CA GLU A 87 6.81 -4.29 -6.79
C GLU A 87 7.52 -2.94 -6.67
N ALA A 88 6.82 -1.86 -7.04
CA ALA A 88 7.30 -0.50 -6.80
C ALA A 88 6.28 0.23 -5.91
N THR A 89 6.78 0.83 -4.83
CA THR A 89 5.98 1.51 -3.82
C THR A 89 6.42 2.95 -3.69
N ALA A 90 5.48 3.89 -3.79
CA ALA A 90 5.71 5.33 -3.61
C ALA A 90 4.83 5.87 -2.48
N PRO A 91 5.36 6.67 -1.55
CA PRO A 91 4.58 7.25 -0.46
C PRO A 91 3.75 8.43 -0.96
N ILE A 92 2.52 8.55 -0.46
CA ILE A 92 1.67 9.72 -0.66
C ILE A 92 1.84 10.60 0.58
N TYR A 93 2.36 11.81 0.41
CA TYR A 93 2.59 12.75 1.50
C TYR A 93 1.51 13.82 1.53
N ASP A 94 0.96 14.09 2.70
CA ASP A 94 0.25 15.34 2.98
C ASP A 94 0.95 16.05 4.13
N ARG A 95 1.42 17.30 3.89
CA ARG A 95 2.12 18.15 4.87
C ARG A 95 3.24 17.43 5.62
N GLY A 96 4.04 16.62 4.90
CA GLY A 96 5.17 15.88 5.46
C GLY A 96 4.83 14.56 6.15
N LEU A 97 3.56 14.16 6.18
CA LEU A 97 3.10 12.87 6.70
C LEU A 97 2.74 11.91 5.57
N ILE A 98 3.12 10.64 5.73
CA ILE A 98 2.67 9.61 4.81
C ILE A 98 1.22 9.24 5.17
N ILE A 99 0.31 9.52 4.24
CA ILE A 99 -1.12 9.26 4.38
C ILE A 99 -1.57 7.99 3.66
N GLY A 100 -0.71 7.43 2.83
CA GLY A 100 -0.95 6.22 2.07
C GLY A 100 0.19 5.91 1.12
N TYR A 101 -0.02 4.94 0.26
CA TYR A 101 0.99 4.50 -0.70
C TYR A 101 0.33 4.19 -2.04
N PHE A 102 1.01 4.56 -3.13
CA PHE A 102 0.80 3.91 -4.41
C PHE A 102 1.72 2.70 -4.53
N MET A 103 1.21 1.64 -5.13
CA MET A 103 2.00 0.47 -5.49
C MET A 103 1.59 -0.04 -6.86
N PHE A 104 2.54 -0.41 -7.69
CA PHE A 104 2.29 -1.32 -8.80
C PHE A 104 3.13 -2.58 -8.64
N GLY A 105 2.67 -3.68 -9.22
CA GLY A 105 3.37 -4.96 -9.08
C GLY A 105 2.84 -6.04 -10.01
N GLN A 106 3.07 -7.28 -9.58
CA GLN A 106 2.68 -8.50 -10.29
C GLN A 106 3.39 -8.67 -11.64
N LEU A 107 4.64 -8.24 -11.72
CA LEU A 107 5.49 -8.33 -12.91
C LEU A 107 6.86 -8.94 -12.56
N THR A 108 7.65 -9.24 -13.56
CA THR A 108 9.00 -9.75 -13.38
C THR A 108 10.01 -9.00 -14.25
N ASP A 109 11.22 -8.84 -13.74
CA ASP A 109 12.40 -8.36 -14.47
C ASP A 109 13.21 -9.51 -15.09
N ARG A 110 12.78 -10.75 -14.86
CA ARG A 110 13.43 -11.96 -15.38
C ARG A 110 12.82 -12.35 -16.72
N GLN A 111 13.67 -12.52 -17.73
CA GLN A 111 13.25 -12.96 -19.07
C GLN A 111 12.74 -14.40 -19.07
N ASP A 112 13.40 -15.29 -18.32
CA ASP A 112 12.96 -16.69 -18.16
C ASP A 112 11.80 -16.79 -17.15
N ARG A 113 10.59 -16.50 -17.64
CA ARG A 113 9.36 -16.59 -16.85
C ARG A 113 9.01 -18.04 -16.46
N GLN A 114 9.40 -19.01 -17.30
CA GLN A 114 9.23 -20.42 -16.99
C GLN A 114 10.05 -20.85 -15.75
N ALA A 115 11.31 -20.39 -15.66
CA ALA A 115 12.12 -20.65 -14.47
C ALA A 115 11.50 -20.02 -13.22
N LEU A 116 10.94 -18.81 -13.33
CA LEU A 116 10.24 -18.15 -12.22
C LEU A 116 9.04 -18.98 -11.74
N VAL A 117 8.20 -19.46 -12.67
CA VAL A 117 7.04 -20.31 -12.32
C VAL A 117 7.49 -21.62 -11.67
N ARG A 118 8.52 -22.29 -12.20
CA ARG A 118 9.07 -23.49 -11.57
C ARG A 118 9.59 -23.25 -10.16
N GLU A 119 10.29 -22.14 -9.93
CA GLU A 119 10.74 -21.74 -8.58
C GLU A 119 9.58 -21.46 -7.64
N PHE A 120 8.57 -20.76 -8.14
CA PHE A 120 7.34 -20.48 -7.42
C PHE A 120 6.64 -21.79 -7.01
N CYS A 121 6.38 -22.69 -7.94
CA CYS A 121 5.73 -23.97 -7.63
C CYS A 121 6.52 -24.79 -6.63
N ARG A 122 7.85 -24.87 -6.77
CA ARG A 122 8.73 -25.56 -5.80
C ARG A 122 8.66 -24.95 -4.41
N LYS A 123 8.63 -23.61 -4.31
CA LYS A 123 8.58 -22.88 -3.04
C LYS A 123 7.29 -23.18 -2.28
N PHE A 124 6.18 -23.25 -2.98
CA PHE A 124 4.85 -23.38 -2.37
C PHE A 124 4.27 -24.80 -2.40
N ALA A 125 4.98 -25.77 -2.99
CA ALA A 125 4.52 -27.17 -3.12
C ALA A 125 4.08 -27.82 -1.80
N ARG A 126 4.62 -27.37 -0.65
CA ARG A 126 4.32 -27.94 0.68
C ARG A 126 3.11 -27.28 1.36
N LEU A 127 2.53 -26.25 0.77
CA LEU A 127 1.49 -25.44 1.42
C LEU A 127 0.07 -25.83 0.99
N ASN A 128 -0.10 -26.92 0.25
CA ASN A 128 -1.39 -27.39 -0.24
C ASN A 128 -2.22 -26.27 -0.94
N VAL A 129 -1.53 -25.47 -1.76
CA VAL A 129 -2.10 -24.42 -2.59
C VAL A 129 -2.36 -25.00 -3.97
N ASP A 130 -3.46 -24.63 -4.60
CA ASP A 130 -3.75 -24.98 -5.99
C ASP A 130 -2.81 -24.19 -6.92
N LEU A 131 -1.64 -24.77 -7.16
CA LEU A 131 -0.56 -24.14 -7.92
C LEU A 131 -0.80 -24.34 -9.43
N PRO A 132 -0.44 -23.37 -10.26
CA PRO A 132 -0.48 -23.55 -11.71
C PRO A 132 0.50 -24.65 -12.13
N ASP A 133 0.20 -25.33 -13.24
CA ASP A 133 1.18 -26.28 -13.82
C ASP A 133 2.44 -25.52 -14.27
N PRO A 134 3.60 -25.81 -13.67
CA PRO A 134 4.83 -25.09 -13.99
C PRO A 134 5.35 -25.33 -15.41
N ASN A 135 4.78 -26.30 -16.13
CA ASN A 135 5.21 -26.65 -17.49
C ASN A 135 4.33 -26.02 -18.56
N THR A 136 3.28 -25.26 -18.20
CA THR A 136 2.43 -24.57 -19.16
C THR A 136 2.96 -23.19 -19.49
N ASP A 137 2.89 -22.83 -20.77
CA ASP A 137 3.16 -21.46 -21.22
C ASP A 137 2.14 -20.47 -20.67
N GLU A 138 0.94 -20.92 -20.35
CA GLU A 138 -0.11 -20.10 -19.77
C GLU A 138 0.30 -19.47 -18.44
N ALA A 139 0.86 -20.28 -17.52
CA ALA A 139 1.35 -19.77 -16.24
C ALA A 139 2.48 -18.75 -16.41
N ALA A 140 3.44 -19.03 -17.31
CA ALA A 140 4.53 -18.10 -17.60
C ALA A 140 4.04 -16.82 -18.29
N ASN A 141 3.09 -16.92 -19.22
CA ASN A 141 2.54 -15.80 -19.97
C ASN A 141 1.61 -14.92 -19.11
N SER A 142 1.07 -15.44 -18.01
CA SER A 142 0.28 -14.67 -17.06
C SER A 142 1.11 -13.64 -16.29
N ILE A 143 2.46 -13.77 -16.27
CA ILE A 143 3.37 -12.84 -15.60
C ILE A 143 3.92 -11.87 -16.64
N GLN A 144 3.69 -10.58 -16.44
CA GLN A 144 4.24 -9.56 -17.32
C GLN A 144 5.74 -9.40 -17.08
N TYR A 145 6.52 -9.54 -18.16
CA TYR A 145 7.94 -9.15 -18.15
C TYR A 145 8.07 -7.66 -18.46
N ARG A 146 8.94 -6.98 -17.72
CA ARG A 146 9.41 -5.62 -18.02
C ARG A 146 10.91 -5.54 -17.76
N SER A 147 11.62 -4.87 -18.64
CA SER A 147 13.03 -4.54 -18.40
C SER A 147 13.18 -3.60 -17.20
N LEU A 148 14.36 -3.56 -16.61
CA LEU A 148 14.66 -2.62 -15.52
C LEU A 148 14.44 -1.15 -15.93
N ALA A 149 14.67 -0.81 -17.20
CA ALA A 149 14.42 0.54 -17.72
C ALA A 149 12.93 0.87 -17.72
N GLU A 150 12.06 -0.05 -18.18
CA GLU A 150 10.60 0.13 -18.16
C GLU A 150 10.05 0.19 -16.73
N ILE A 151 10.57 -0.66 -15.82
CA ILE A 151 10.18 -0.65 -14.41
C ILE A 151 10.52 0.70 -13.77
N ARG A 152 11.73 1.23 -14.02
CA ARG A 152 12.15 2.54 -13.51
C ARG A 152 11.33 3.68 -14.09
N ALA A 153 11.00 3.61 -15.39
CA ALA A 153 10.14 4.60 -16.03
C ALA A 153 8.73 4.60 -15.44
N ALA A 154 8.10 3.43 -15.29
CA ALA A 154 6.80 3.29 -14.64
C ALA A 154 6.84 3.77 -13.17
N ALA A 155 7.92 3.45 -12.44
CA ALA A 155 8.13 3.92 -11.08
C ALA A 155 8.25 5.45 -11.00
N LYS A 156 8.89 6.08 -11.98
CA LYS A 156 8.95 7.56 -12.05
C LYS A 156 7.59 8.20 -12.32
N ILE A 157 6.76 7.56 -13.16
CA ILE A 157 5.37 7.98 -13.35
C ILE A 157 4.58 7.81 -12.05
N LEU A 158 4.74 6.67 -11.35
CA LEU A 158 4.12 6.42 -10.06
C LEU A 158 4.46 7.52 -9.04
N GLU A 159 5.73 7.93 -8.96
CA GLU A 159 6.16 9.02 -8.09
C GLU A 159 5.48 10.35 -8.46
N ALA A 160 5.34 10.66 -9.74
CA ALA A 160 4.62 11.85 -10.20
C ALA A 160 3.11 11.81 -9.83
N LEU A 161 2.49 10.62 -9.89
CA LEU A 161 1.10 10.44 -9.51
C LEU A 161 0.85 10.75 -8.02
N THR A 162 1.81 10.50 -7.12
CA THR A 162 1.66 10.86 -5.70
C THR A 162 1.49 12.38 -5.52
N SER A 163 2.21 13.19 -6.28
CA SER A 163 2.06 14.65 -6.27
C SER A 163 0.78 15.09 -6.96
N TYR A 164 0.43 14.46 -8.08
CA TYR A 164 -0.76 14.78 -8.84
C TYR A 164 -2.05 14.64 -8.01
N VAL A 165 -2.21 13.51 -7.30
CA VAL A 165 -3.43 13.27 -6.51
C VAL A 165 -3.61 14.24 -5.37
N LEU A 166 -2.51 14.78 -4.83
CA LEU A 166 -2.56 15.80 -3.78
C LEU A 166 -2.89 17.20 -4.34
N LEU A 167 -2.21 17.60 -5.41
CA LEU A 167 -2.42 18.90 -6.06
C LEU A 167 -3.85 19.07 -6.57
N HIS A 168 -4.47 17.99 -7.03
CA HIS A 168 -5.85 17.99 -7.52
C HIS A 168 -6.87 17.59 -6.45
N HIS A 169 -6.46 17.46 -5.19
CA HIS A 169 -7.31 17.07 -4.07
C HIS A 169 -8.07 15.75 -4.26
N LEU A 170 -7.55 14.87 -5.13
CA LEU A 170 -8.14 13.55 -5.37
C LEU A 170 -7.97 12.62 -4.17
N VAL A 171 -6.93 12.89 -3.38
CA VAL A 171 -6.62 12.24 -2.11
C VAL A 171 -6.46 13.32 -1.06
N THR A 172 -7.27 13.27 -0.02
CA THR A 172 -7.24 14.23 1.10
C THR A 172 -7.28 13.50 2.43
N VAL A 173 -6.92 14.21 3.50
CA VAL A 173 -7.02 13.68 4.86
C VAL A 173 -8.28 14.23 5.50
N ARG A 174 -9.07 13.38 6.14
CA ARG A 174 -10.21 13.81 6.96
C ARG A 174 -9.72 14.41 8.28
N HIS A 175 -9.21 15.62 8.24
CA HIS A 175 -8.72 16.32 9.43
C HIS A 175 -9.80 16.49 10.48
N GLU A 176 -10.99 16.94 10.07
CA GLU A 176 -12.15 17.10 10.96
C GLU A 176 -12.50 15.81 11.70
N ARG A 177 -12.40 14.65 11.03
CA ARG A 177 -12.73 13.39 11.65
C ARG A 177 -11.71 12.99 12.73
N LEU A 178 -10.43 13.26 12.53
CA LEU A 178 -9.40 12.96 13.52
C LEU A 178 -9.52 13.87 14.72
N VAL A 179 -9.67 15.19 14.49
CA VAL A 179 -9.88 16.18 15.57
C VAL A 179 -11.14 15.82 16.33
N ASN A 180 -12.26 15.58 15.65
CA ASN A 180 -13.52 15.19 16.28
C ASN A 180 -13.41 13.87 17.07
N GLN A 181 -12.66 12.90 16.60
CA GLN A 181 -12.44 11.64 17.34
C GLN A 181 -11.59 11.86 18.60
N ILE A 182 -10.58 12.72 18.53
CA ILE A 182 -9.77 13.10 19.68
C ILE A 182 -10.63 13.87 20.69
N ASP A 183 -11.40 14.86 20.23
CA ASP A 183 -12.28 15.67 21.06
C ASP A 183 -13.38 14.86 21.72
N GLN A 184 -13.99 13.95 20.97
CA GLN A 184 -15.00 13.03 21.49
C GLN A 184 -14.39 12.12 22.57
N TYR A 185 -13.23 11.53 22.31
CA TYR A 185 -12.55 10.66 23.29
C TYR A 185 -12.21 11.45 24.57
N ILE A 186 -11.67 12.67 24.42
CA ILE A 186 -11.37 13.56 25.55
C ILE A 186 -12.65 13.88 26.34
N SER A 187 -13.73 14.23 25.65
CA SER A 187 -15.02 14.57 26.28
C SER A 187 -15.64 13.40 27.04
N GLU A 188 -15.48 12.19 26.53
CA GLU A 188 -15.99 10.97 27.17
C GLU A 188 -15.14 10.52 28.38
N HIS A 189 -13.89 11.02 28.51
CA HIS A 189 -12.92 10.62 29.54
C HIS A 189 -12.45 11.80 30.40
N VAL A 190 -13.19 12.91 30.44
CA VAL A 190 -12.82 14.16 31.19
C VAL A 190 -12.54 13.94 32.68
N SER A 191 -13.08 12.89 33.28
CA SER A 191 -12.90 12.60 34.70
C SER A 191 -11.66 11.73 34.99
N GLY A 192 -10.88 11.35 33.99
CA GLY A 192 -9.72 10.45 34.12
C GLY A 192 -8.45 11.03 33.52
N GLN A 193 -7.32 10.41 33.85
CA GLN A 193 -6.03 10.69 33.21
C GLN A 193 -6.01 10.05 31.82
N ILE A 194 -6.03 10.87 30.76
CA ILE A 194 -6.02 10.38 29.38
C ILE A 194 -4.58 10.02 29.00
N ALA A 195 -4.28 8.72 28.87
CA ALA A 195 -2.98 8.28 28.42
C ALA A 195 -2.93 8.23 26.89
N ALA A 196 -1.76 8.61 26.31
CA ALA A 196 -1.53 8.53 24.87
C ALA A 196 -1.72 7.09 24.31
N ALA A 197 -1.53 6.07 25.15
CA ALA A 197 -1.74 4.67 24.80
C ALA A 197 -3.20 4.37 24.51
N ASP A 198 -4.12 4.92 25.29
CA ASP A 198 -5.56 4.69 25.17
C ASP A 198 -6.11 5.36 23.92
N LEU A 199 -5.65 6.58 23.63
CA LEU A 199 -5.92 7.28 22.38
C LEU A 199 -5.39 6.51 21.16
N CYS A 200 -4.18 5.96 21.23
CA CYS A 200 -3.63 5.13 20.16
C CYS A 200 -4.50 3.92 19.87
N GLN A 201 -4.99 3.26 20.91
CA GLN A 201 -5.88 2.10 20.79
C GLN A 201 -7.24 2.51 20.21
N ALA A 202 -7.83 3.59 20.71
CA ALA A 202 -9.13 4.09 20.25
C ALA A 202 -9.10 4.55 18.77
N LEU A 203 -8.00 5.20 18.36
CA LEU A 203 -7.82 5.69 16.99
C LEU A 203 -7.22 4.63 16.04
N GLY A 204 -6.75 3.49 16.56
CA GLY A 204 -6.08 2.44 15.79
C GLY A 204 -4.74 2.87 15.18
N ILE A 205 -4.01 3.78 15.84
CA ILE A 205 -2.73 4.34 15.36
C ILE A 205 -1.62 4.16 16.40
N GLY A 206 -0.36 4.11 15.93
CA GLY A 206 0.80 4.06 16.83
C GLY A 206 1.11 5.41 17.50
N ARG A 207 1.85 5.38 18.64
CA ARG A 207 2.21 6.58 19.41
C ARG A 207 2.92 7.64 18.58
N THR A 208 3.92 7.26 17.79
CA THR A 208 4.65 8.18 16.91
C THR A 208 3.70 8.90 15.99
N ARG A 209 2.77 8.15 15.40
CA ARG A 209 1.76 8.67 14.49
C ARG A 209 0.79 9.62 15.19
N LEU A 210 0.36 9.29 16.40
CA LEU A 210 -0.50 10.17 17.20
C LEU A 210 0.16 11.53 17.46
N TYR A 211 1.42 11.53 17.91
CA TYR A 211 2.16 12.77 18.18
C TYR A 211 2.44 13.60 16.93
N GLU A 212 2.74 12.97 15.81
CA GLU A 212 2.90 13.65 14.52
C GLU A 212 1.59 14.34 14.13
N LEU A 213 0.48 13.62 14.18
CA LEU A 213 -0.84 14.13 13.81
C LEU A 213 -1.30 15.28 14.71
N THR A 214 -1.20 15.12 16.03
CA THR A 214 -1.64 16.18 16.97
C THR A 214 -0.80 17.43 16.81
N ARG A 215 0.52 17.31 16.70
CA ARG A 215 1.40 18.47 16.51
C ARG A 215 1.13 19.19 15.20
N GLN A 216 0.82 18.47 14.15
CA GLN A 216 0.61 19.02 12.83
C GLN A 216 -0.79 19.64 12.65
N TYR A 217 -1.83 19.00 13.20
CA TYR A 217 -3.22 19.41 12.95
C TYR A 217 -3.84 20.22 14.08
N LEU A 218 -3.38 20.03 15.31
CA LEU A 218 -3.81 20.81 16.46
C LEU A 218 -2.82 21.95 16.78
N GLY A 219 -1.67 22.00 16.09
CA GLY A 219 -0.64 23.02 16.32
C GLY A 219 0.09 22.89 17.66
N MET A 220 -0.25 21.88 18.46
CA MET A 220 0.32 21.65 19.80
C MET A 220 0.48 20.17 20.08
N GLY A 221 1.31 19.84 21.08
CA GLY A 221 1.47 18.44 21.51
C GLY A 221 0.23 17.92 22.23
N LEU A 222 0.01 16.61 22.17
CA LEU A 222 -1.14 15.94 22.81
C LEU A 222 -1.30 16.33 24.29
N ALA A 223 -0.21 16.37 25.05
CA ALA A 223 -0.25 16.73 26.49
C ALA A 223 -0.79 18.14 26.73
N ALA A 224 -0.49 19.09 25.83
CA ALA A 224 -0.99 20.46 25.91
C ALA A 224 -2.44 20.60 25.41
N TYR A 225 -2.93 19.64 24.65
CA TYR A 225 -4.29 19.64 24.14
C TYR A 225 -5.29 19.01 25.12
N VAL A 226 -4.81 18.08 25.95
CA VAL A 226 -5.63 17.31 26.94
C VAL A 226 -5.70 18.05 28.29
N THR A 227 -4.88 19.07 28.50
CA THR A 227 -4.88 19.88 29.74
C THR A 227 -5.88 21.01 29.65
#